data_a6a5c0515e8a6cb27dce27d822567889
#
_entry.id   a6a5c0515e8a6cb27dce27d822567889
#
_cell.length_a   1.000
_cell.length_b   1.000
_cell.length_c   1.000
_cell.angle_alpha   90.00
_cell.angle_beta   90.00
_cell.angle_gamma   90.00
#
_symmetry.space_group_name_H-M   'P 1'
#
loop_
_entity.id
_entity.type
_entity.pdbx_description
1 polymer ?
#
loop_
_entity_poly.entity_id
_entity_poly.type
_entity_poly.pdbx_seq_one_letter_code
_entity_poly.pdbx_strand_id
1 'polypeptide(L)'
;MHRILNIAGNEKNKDDLIEQPAADFIFITSVKADLNLISNLLLEKEFASLKNNIRALEISNLNSSAQIDNYLLKTINYAKVVVLRIFGDKGTWNYGIEQLLNWQAVNKKRKLVILSGTVDQEVSLSEISSIDKNIALNISRLLRSGGMENYRKFLNCLNYLKVNETLIPDEFLNISFYPDPYLYDWKIEKGEKIGIISYKSLFLANEIEVNEKLNLQLR
;
A
#
# COMPACT_ATOMS: atom_id res chain seq x y z
N MET A 1 12.93 5.11 3.38
CA MET A 1 11.75 5.56 2.62
C MET A 1 11.80 7.08 2.53
N HIS A 2 12.06 7.62 1.34
CA HIS A 2 11.95 9.06 1.15
C HIS A 2 10.47 9.38 0.98
N ARG A 3 9.84 9.85 2.04
CA ARG A 3 8.48 10.38 1.99
C ARG A 3 8.55 11.74 1.30
N ILE A 4 7.94 11.88 0.13
CA ILE A 4 7.70 13.21 -0.43
C ILE A 4 6.58 13.80 0.40
N LEU A 5 6.95 14.64 1.38
CA LEU A 5 6.00 15.47 2.10
C LEU A 5 5.46 16.50 1.11
N ASN A 6 4.19 16.36 0.70
CA ASN A 6 3.49 17.45 0.07
C ASN A 6 3.26 18.54 1.13
N ILE A 7 4.13 19.54 1.15
CA ILE A 7 3.88 20.76 1.90
C ILE A 7 2.74 21.47 1.16
N ALA A 8 1.62 21.68 1.85
CA ALA A 8 0.50 22.44 1.31
C ALA A 8 1.01 23.82 0.88
N GLY A 9 0.88 24.14 -0.42
CA GLY A 9 1.31 25.42 -0.98
C GLY A 9 2.30 25.37 -2.14
N ASN A 10 2.95 24.23 -2.41
CA ASN A 10 3.70 24.08 -3.65
C ASN A 10 2.79 23.41 -4.70
N GLU A 11 2.30 24.19 -5.66
CA GLU A 11 1.90 23.61 -6.95
C GLU A 11 3.13 22.89 -7.49
N LYS A 12 3.11 21.54 -7.44
CA LYS A 12 4.13 20.73 -8.13
C LYS A 12 4.10 21.14 -9.60
N ASN A 13 5.23 21.63 -10.11
CA ASN A 13 5.39 21.76 -11.54
C ASN A 13 5.06 20.38 -12.16
N LYS A 14 4.20 20.36 -13.19
CA LYS A 14 3.77 19.14 -13.87
C LYS A 14 4.94 18.32 -14.42
N ASP A 15 6.13 18.89 -14.44
CA ASP A 15 7.36 18.31 -15.03
C ASP A 15 8.36 17.79 -13.97
N ASP A 16 8.04 17.84 -12.68
CA ASP A 16 8.95 17.32 -11.64
C ASP A 16 9.07 15.80 -11.78
N LEU A 17 10.24 15.35 -12.20
CA LEU A 17 10.57 13.92 -12.28
C LEU A 17 10.83 13.36 -10.89
N ILE A 18 10.23 12.22 -10.58
CA ILE A 18 10.43 11.55 -9.32
C ILE A 18 11.62 10.61 -9.42
N GLU A 19 12.58 10.81 -8.54
CA GLU A 19 13.72 9.93 -8.38
C GLU A 19 13.70 9.27 -7.01
N GLN A 20 13.71 7.95 -7.00
CA GLN A 20 13.90 7.13 -5.82
C GLN A 20 15.05 6.14 -6.08
N PRO A 21 15.91 5.88 -5.08
CA PRO A 21 16.96 4.88 -5.23
C PRO A 21 16.41 3.51 -5.60
N ALA A 22 17.18 2.72 -6.36
CA ALA A 22 16.82 1.34 -6.69
C ALA A 22 16.45 0.52 -5.45
N ALA A 23 15.47 -0.38 -5.60
CA ALA A 23 15.01 -1.28 -4.54
C ALA A 23 14.41 -2.56 -5.15
N ASP A 24 14.39 -3.65 -4.40
CA ASP A 24 13.78 -4.91 -4.85
C ASP A 24 12.24 -4.81 -4.93
N PHE A 25 11.63 -3.98 -4.07
CA PHE A 25 10.18 -3.85 -3.94
C PHE A 25 9.72 -2.43 -4.26
N ILE A 26 8.76 -2.33 -5.16
CA ILE A 26 8.10 -1.06 -5.51
C ILE A 26 6.61 -1.20 -5.22
N PHE A 27 6.03 -0.26 -4.49
CA PHE A 27 4.61 -0.18 -4.20
C PHE A 27 4.04 1.13 -4.74
N ILE A 28 3.16 1.04 -5.71
CA ILE A 28 2.46 2.18 -6.33
C ILE A 28 0.99 2.08 -5.94
N THR A 29 0.42 3.14 -5.40
CA THR A 29 -0.97 3.09 -4.92
C THR A 29 -1.76 4.34 -5.23
N SER A 30 -3.06 4.19 -5.47
CA SER A 30 -4.04 5.28 -5.49
C SER A 30 -4.54 5.64 -4.08
N VAL A 31 -4.14 4.88 -3.05
CA VAL A 31 -4.68 5.01 -1.69
C VAL A 31 -3.63 5.61 -0.77
N LYS A 32 -3.76 6.89 -0.45
CA LYS A 32 -2.78 7.60 0.39
C LYS A 32 -2.57 6.96 1.76
N ALA A 33 -3.62 6.41 2.37
CA ALA A 33 -3.56 5.71 3.65
C ALA A 33 -2.59 4.52 3.64
N ASP A 34 -2.42 3.84 2.49
CA ASP A 34 -1.46 2.73 2.34
C ASP A 34 -0.05 3.17 2.67
N LEU A 35 0.34 4.37 2.20
CA LEU A 35 1.69 4.91 2.41
C LEU A 35 1.95 5.21 3.89
N ASN A 36 0.93 5.68 4.61
CA ASN A 36 1.02 5.94 6.05
C ASN A 36 1.21 4.63 6.82
N LEU A 37 0.36 3.63 6.55
CA LEU A 37 0.43 2.32 7.19
C LEU A 37 1.78 1.61 6.95
N ILE A 38 2.22 1.58 5.69
CA ILE A 38 3.53 1.01 5.34
C ILE A 38 4.67 1.79 6.02
N SER A 39 4.60 3.12 6.01
CA SER A 39 5.62 3.96 6.65
C SER A 39 5.76 3.67 8.13
N ASN A 40 4.64 3.53 8.84
CA ASN A 40 4.62 3.25 10.27
C ASN A 40 5.19 1.85 10.56
N LEU A 41 4.78 0.83 9.80
CA LEU A 41 5.31 -0.53 9.96
C LEU A 41 6.82 -0.62 9.69
N LEU A 42 7.33 0.13 8.72
CA LEU A 42 8.76 0.15 8.40
C LEU A 42 9.64 0.80 9.51
N LEU A 43 9.04 1.38 10.53
CA LEU A 43 9.77 1.83 11.73
C LEU A 43 9.98 0.69 12.73
N GLU A 44 9.24 -0.39 12.62
CA GLU A 44 9.36 -1.55 13.50
C GLU A 44 10.61 -2.37 13.18
N LYS A 45 11.21 -2.97 14.22
CA LYS A 45 12.44 -3.77 14.09
C LYS A 45 12.28 -4.95 13.13
N GLU A 46 11.09 -5.54 13.09
CA GLU A 46 10.74 -6.66 12.21
C GLU A 46 11.01 -6.32 10.73
N PHE A 47 10.74 -5.09 10.31
CA PHE A 47 10.88 -4.65 8.92
C PHE A 47 12.16 -3.85 8.63
N ALA A 48 13.15 -3.88 9.52
CA ALA A 48 14.38 -3.11 9.35
C ALA A 48 15.12 -3.42 8.03
N SER A 49 15.14 -4.69 7.60
CA SER A 49 15.74 -5.11 6.33
C SER A 49 14.93 -4.65 5.12
N LEU A 50 13.60 -4.62 5.23
CA LEU A 50 12.70 -4.20 4.17
C LEU A 50 12.72 -2.67 3.98
N LYS A 51 12.89 -1.90 5.06
CA LYS A 51 12.89 -0.44 5.06
C LYS A 51 13.79 0.18 4.00
N ASN A 52 14.98 -0.36 3.81
CA ASN A 52 15.95 0.14 2.83
C ASN A 52 15.71 -0.42 1.42
N ASN A 53 14.86 -1.43 1.29
CA ASN A 53 14.68 -2.20 0.07
C ASN A 53 13.26 -2.11 -0.52
N ILE A 54 12.44 -1.19 -0.03
CA ILE A 54 11.12 -0.87 -0.57
C ILE A 54 11.04 0.61 -0.94
N ARG A 55 10.37 0.91 -2.05
CA ARG A 55 9.94 2.27 -2.42
C ARG A 55 8.44 2.27 -2.58
N ALA A 56 7.82 3.32 -2.10
CA ALA A 56 6.38 3.49 -2.21
C ALA A 56 6.05 4.91 -2.65
N LEU A 57 5.06 5.06 -3.53
CA LEU A 57 4.57 6.36 -3.96
C LEU A 57 3.09 6.30 -4.34
N GLU A 58 2.47 7.47 -4.29
CA GLU A 58 1.11 7.64 -4.78
C GLU A 58 1.11 7.76 -6.32
N ILE A 59 0.15 7.13 -6.98
CA ILE A 59 0.01 7.10 -8.45
C ILE A 59 -0.14 8.52 -9.03
N SER A 60 -0.72 9.44 -8.26
CA SER A 60 -0.85 10.87 -8.61
C SER A 60 0.49 11.58 -8.85
N ASN A 61 1.60 10.97 -8.48
CA ASN A 61 2.94 11.47 -8.78
C ASN A 61 3.47 11.02 -10.15
N LEU A 62 2.73 10.16 -10.86
CA LEU A 62 3.07 9.60 -12.16
C LEU A 62 1.95 9.91 -13.17
N ASN A 63 1.69 11.20 -13.41
CA ASN A 63 0.55 11.69 -14.18
C ASN A 63 0.84 11.81 -15.67
N SER A 64 2.11 11.84 -16.09
CA SER A 64 2.51 11.95 -17.49
C SER A 64 3.33 10.74 -17.92
N SER A 65 3.32 10.45 -19.24
CA SER A 65 4.15 9.38 -19.81
C SER A 65 5.63 9.60 -19.48
N ALA A 66 6.11 10.85 -19.54
CA ALA A 66 7.51 11.16 -19.23
C ALA A 66 7.88 10.83 -17.76
N GLN A 67 6.98 11.12 -16.81
CA GLN A 67 7.19 10.74 -15.40
C GLN A 67 7.19 9.21 -15.20
N ILE A 68 6.27 8.50 -15.88
CA ILE A 68 6.18 7.04 -15.83
C ILE A 68 7.45 6.42 -16.41
N ASP A 69 7.87 6.84 -17.60
CA ASP A 69 9.04 6.33 -18.30
C ASP A 69 10.34 6.60 -17.51
N ASN A 70 10.47 7.81 -16.95
CA ASN A 70 11.62 8.13 -16.11
C ASN A 70 11.66 7.25 -14.85
N TYR A 71 10.51 7.09 -14.17
CA TYR A 71 10.44 6.27 -12.95
C TYR A 71 10.68 4.78 -13.27
N LEU A 72 10.16 4.30 -14.40
CA LEU A 72 10.44 2.95 -14.88
C LEU A 72 11.94 2.76 -15.12
N LEU A 73 12.58 3.68 -15.85
CA LEU A 73 13.99 3.58 -16.19
C LEU A 73 14.91 3.67 -14.97
N LYS A 74 14.64 4.62 -14.08
CA LYS A 74 15.53 4.95 -12.95
C LYS A 74 15.31 4.07 -11.71
N THR A 75 14.07 3.60 -11.49
CA THR A 75 13.71 2.90 -10.25
C THR A 75 13.16 1.51 -10.50
N ILE A 76 12.08 1.38 -11.31
CA ILE A 76 11.36 0.10 -11.48
C ILE A 76 12.23 -0.96 -12.17
N ASN A 77 13.11 -0.59 -13.11
CA ASN A 77 13.95 -1.55 -13.83
C ASN A 77 14.85 -2.41 -12.92
N TYR A 78 15.15 -1.94 -11.75
CA TYR A 78 15.95 -2.67 -10.75
C TYR A 78 15.12 -3.54 -9.80
N ALA A 79 13.79 -3.36 -9.83
CA ALA A 79 12.89 -4.08 -8.94
C ALA A 79 12.74 -5.56 -9.34
N LYS A 80 12.43 -6.37 -8.33
CA LYS A 80 12.07 -7.78 -8.48
C LYS A 80 10.57 -7.99 -8.34
N VAL A 81 9.94 -7.18 -7.51
CA VAL A 81 8.49 -7.20 -7.27
C VAL A 81 7.95 -5.77 -7.38
N VAL A 82 6.95 -5.58 -8.22
CA VAL A 82 6.16 -4.36 -8.29
C VAL A 82 4.73 -4.68 -7.90
N VAL A 83 4.21 -3.96 -6.93
CA VAL A 83 2.80 -4.02 -6.51
C VAL A 83 2.15 -2.72 -6.89
N LEU A 84 1.10 -2.79 -7.71
CA LEU A 84 0.26 -1.68 -8.10
C LEU A 84 -1.13 -1.85 -7.50
N ARG A 85 -1.62 -0.87 -6.75
CA ARG A 85 -2.99 -0.84 -6.25
C ARG A 85 -3.73 0.38 -6.79
N ILE A 86 -4.80 0.15 -7.55
CA ILE A 86 -5.56 1.21 -8.21
C ILE A 86 -7.03 1.21 -7.80
N PHE A 87 -7.63 2.41 -7.74
CA PHE A 87 -9.08 2.57 -7.76
C PHE A 87 -9.56 2.61 -9.21
N GLY A 88 -10.67 1.92 -9.50
CA GLY A 88 -11.20 1.78 -10.85
C GLY A 88 -10.58 0.62 -11.62
N ASP A 89 -10.79 0.62 -12.93
CA ASP A 89 -10.29 -0.38 -13.85
C ASP A 89 -8.89 -0.02 -14.41
N LYS A 90 -8.38 -0.89 -15.29
CA LYS A 90 -7.10 -0.65 -15.97
C LYS A 90 -7.06 0.61 -16.85
N GLY A 91 -8.23 1.14 -17.27
CA GLY A 91 -8.31 2.38 -18.04
C GLY A 91 -7.88 3.60 -17.23
N THR A 92 -8.00 3.54 -15.89
CA THR A 92 -7.65 4.65 -15.00
C THR A 92 -6.17 5.05 -15.10
N TRP A 93 -5.26 4.10 -15.36
CA TRP A 93 -3.82 4.35 -15.50
C TRP A 93 -3.21 3.47 -16.59
N ASN A 94 -3.86 3.43 -17.76
CA ASN A 94 -3.61 2.47 -18.82
C ASN A 94 -2.13 2.44 -19.27
N TYR A 95 -1.55 3.60 -19.58
CA TYR A 95 -0.16 3.69 -20.02
C TYR A 95 0.81 3.09 -18.99
N GLY A 96 0.65 3.42 -17.71
CA GLY A 96 1.51 2.87 -16.67
C GLY A 96 1.37 1.35 -16.51
N ILE A 97 0.15 0.82 -16.62
CA ILE A 97 -0.07 -0.63 -16.59
C ILE A 97 0.60 -1.30 -17.79
N GLU A 98 0.48 -0.77 -18.98
CA GLU A 98 1.15 -1.29 -20.19
C GLU A 98 2.66 -1.33 -20.01
N GLN A 99 3.25 -0.25 -19.50
CA GLN A 99 4.70 -0.19 -19.24
C GLN A 99 5.13 -1.23 -18.19
N LEU A 100 4.35 -1.44 -17.11
CA LEU A 100 4.64 -2.46 -16.11
C LEU A 100 4.50 -3.89 -16.66
N LEU A 101 3.53 -4.14 -17.51
CA LEU A 101 3.38 -5.44 -18.19
C LEU A 101 4.56 -5.72 -19.10
N ASN A 102 5.01 -4.72 -19.87
CA ASN A 102 6.21 -4.82 -20.70
C ASN A 102 7.47 -5.05 -19.87
N TRP A 103 7.63 -4.35 -18.74
CA TRP A 103 8.73 -4.55 -17.81
C TRP A 103 8.78 -5.99 -17.27
N GLN A 104 7.62 -6.56 -16.92
CA GLN A 104 7.52 -7.95 -16.45
C GLN A 104 7.78 -8.95 -17.59
N ALA A 105 7.28 -8.67 -18.82
CA ALA A 105 7.43 -9.57 -19.97
C ALA A 105 8.88 -9.80 -20.37
N VAL A 106 9.74 -8.77 -20.24
CA VAL A 106 11.18 -8.83 -20.54
C VAL A 106 11.91 -9.84 -19.63
N ASN A 107 11.48 -9.99 -18.38
CA ASN A 107 12.12 -10.91 -17.44
C ASN A 107 11.05 -11.62 -16.57
N LYS A 108 10.79 -12.88 -16.87
CA LYS A 108 9.79 -13.70 -16.18
C LYS A 108 10.05 -13.96 -14.69
N LYS A 109 11.26 -13.68 -14.21
CA LYS A 109 11.57 -13.71 -12.76
C LYS A 109 11.02 -12.49 -12.01
N ARG A 110 10.69 -11.41 -12.72
CA ARG A 110 10.04 -10.23 -12.15
C ARG A 110 8.59 -10.55 -11.83
N LYS A 111 8.12 -10.07 -10.69
CA LYS A 111 6.73 -10.25 -10.27
C LYS A 111 5.99 -8.92 -10.32
N LEU A 112 4.89 -8.91 -11.05
CA LEU A 112 3.95 -7.80 -11.13
C LEU A 112 2.64 -8.23 -10.45
N VAL A 113 2.23 -7.51 -9.43
CA VAL A 113 1.00 -7.78 -8.68
C VAL A 113 0.10 -6.57 -8.83
N ILE A 114 -1.03 -6.74 -9.52
CA ILE A 114 -2.00 -5.66 -9.75
C ILE A 114 -3.23 -5.93 -8.89
N LEU A 115 -3.55 -4.97 -8.02
CA LEU A 115 -4.55 -5.09 -6.98
C LEU A 115 -5.64 -4.02 -7.16
N SER A 116 -6.87 -4.39 -6.84
CA SER A 116 -7.97 -3.45 -6.83
C SER A 116 -8.11 -2.73 -5.49
N GLY A 117 -8.44 -1.45 -5.55
CA GLY A 117 -8.92 -0.69 -4.39
C GLY A 117 -10.42 -0.92 -4.11
N THR A 118 -11.16 -1.54 -5.04
CA THR A 118 -12.61 -1.78 -4.97
C THR A 118 -12.94 -3.26 -5.17
N VAL A 119 -14.15 -3.68 -4.78
CA VAL A 119 -14.62 -5.08 -4.95
C VAL A 119 -14.88 -5.39 -6.41
N ASP A 120 -15.45 -4.46 -7.15
CA ASP A 120 -15.98 -4.68 -8.50
C ASP A 120 -14.90 -5.07 -9.52
N GLN A 121 -13.68 -4.55 -9.35
CA GLN A 121 -12.55 -4.78 -10.26
C GLN A 121 -11.53 -5.81 -9.74
N GLU A 122 -11.80 -6.43 -8.58
CA GLU A 122 -10.83 -7.28 -7.90
C GLU A 122 -10.40 -8.48 -8.76
N VAL A 123 -11.36 -9.15 -9.39
CA VAL A 123 -11.10 -10.32 -10.21
C VAL A 123 -10.35 -9.95 -11.49
N SER A 124 -10.84 -8.95 -12.23
CA SER A 124 -10.26 -8.53 -13.51
C SER A 124 -8.83 -8.00 -13.39
N LEU A 125 -8.52 -7.28 -12.32
CA LEU A 125 -7.17 -6.78 -12.08
C LEU A 125 -6.22 -7.88 -11.59
N SER A 126 -6.71 -8.81 -10.77
CA SER A 126 -5.90 -9.95 -10.33
C SER A 126 -5.49 -10.88 -11.48
N GLU A 127 -6.32 -11.01 -12.51
CA GLU A 127 -6.04 -11.83 -13.70
C GLU A 127 -4.86 -11.33 -14.54
N ILE A 128 -4.55 -10.04 -14.49
CA ILE A 128 -3.40 -9.46 -15.20
C ILE A 128 -2.12 -9.43 -14.36
N SER A 129 -2.17 -9.91 -13.13
CA SER A 129 -0.97 -10.13 -12.30
C SER A 129 -0.11 -11.27 -12.85
N SER A 130 1.19 -11.23 -12.59
CA SER A 130 2.13 -12.29 -13.01
C SER A 130 2.29 -13.41 -11.98
N ILE A 131 1.48 -13.41 -10.92
CA ILE A 131 1.44 -14.40 -9.85
C ILE A 131 0.10 -15.16 -9.88
N ASP A 132 -0.03 -16.19 -9.03
CA ASP A 132 -1.30 -16.89 -8.88
C ASP A 132 -2.45 -15.93 -8.56
N LYS A 133 -3.56 -16.06 -9.27
CA LYS A 133 -4.74 -15.21 -9.15
C LYS A 133 -5.32 -15.19 -7.73
N ASN A 134 -5.37 -16.35 -7.06
CA ASN A 134 -5.96 -16.43 -5.71
C ASN A 134 -5.06 -15.73 -4.69
N ILE A 135 -3.74 -15.81 -4.86
CA ILE A 135 -2.78 -15.08 -4.03
C ILE A 135 -2.96 -13.57 -4.25
N ALA A 136 -3.05 -13.12 -5.49
CA ALA A 136 -3.31 -11.70 -5.80
C ALA A 136 -4.63 -11.22 -5.20
N LEU A 137 -5.71 -12.01 -5.29
CA LEU A 137 -7.00 -11.72 -4.69
C LEU A 137 -6.92 -11.61 -3.16
N ASN A 138 -6.23 -12.53 -2.49
CA ASN A 138 -6.08 -12.51 -1.04
C ASN A 138 -5.29 -11.27 -0.58
N ILE A 139 -4.20 -10.93 -1.28
CA ILE A 139 -3.43 -9.70 -0.99
C ILE A 139 -4.30 -8.45 -1.22
N SER A 140 -5.10 -8.42 -2.29
CA SER A 140 -6.04 -7.32 -2.55
C SER A 140 -7.02 -7.13 -1.38
N ARG A 141 -7.57 -8.23 -0.88
CA ARG A 141 -8.50 -8.23 0.26
C ARG A 141 -7.86 -7.79 1.56
N LEU A 142 -6.61 -8.21 1.84
CA LEU A 142 -5.83 -7.73 2.99
C LEU A 142 -5.75 -6.20 2.99
N LEU A 143 -5.28 -5.62 1.89
CA LEU A 143 -5.09 -4.18 1.79
C LEU A 143 -6.42 -3.42 1.82
N ARG A 144 -7.49 -3.97 1.21
CA ARG A 144 -8.82 -3.36 1.25
C ARG A 144 -9.44 -3.40 2.64
N SER A 145 -9.20 -4.46 3.41
CA SER A 145 -9.69 -4.56 4.79
C SER A 145 -9.01 -3.56 5.72
N GLY A 146 -7.84 -3.06 5.35
CA GLY A 146 -7.13 -2.04 6.12
C GLY A 146 -6.58 -2.53 7.46
N GLY A 147 -6.09 -1.60 8.25
CA GLY A 147 -5.54 -1.85 9.58
C GLY A 147 -4.10 -2.37 9.58
N MET A 148 -3.37 -2.02 10.63
CA MET A 148 -1.93 -2.31 10.77
C MET A 148 -1.62 -3.79 10.60
N GLU A 149 -2.46 -4.69 11.15
CA GLU A 149 -2.20 -6.12 11.10
C GLU A 149 -2.28 -6.70 9.68
N ASN A 150 -3.26 -6.28 8.86
CA ASN A 150 -3.36 -6.73 7.47
C ASN A 150 -2.19 -6.21 6.63
N TYR A 151 -1.72 -4.98 6.90
CA TYR A 151 -0.54 -4.43 6.22
C TYR A 151 0.76 -5.09 6.68
N ARG A 152 0.86 -5.52 7.94
CA ARG A 152 1.96 -6.34 8.45
C ARG A 152 2.06 -7.66 7.67
N LYS A 153 0.94 -8.35 7.52
CA LYS A 153 0.85 -9.58 6.72
C LYS A 153 1.26 -9.35 5.27
N PHE A 154 0.78 -8.27 4.66
CA PHE A 154 1.18 -7.89 3.31
C PHE A 154 2.68 -7.67 3.18
N LEU A 155 3.32 -6.94 4.10
CA LEU A 155 4.76 -6.72 4.06
C LEU A 155 5.54 -8.03 4.20
N ASN A 156 5.05 -8.97 5.01
CA ASN A 156 5.64 -10.30 5.14
C ASN A 156 5.52 -11.13 3.85
N CYS A 157 4.45 -10.96 3.06
CA CYS A 157 4.32 -11.62 1.76
C CYS A 157 5.39 -11.20 0.75
N LEU A 158 5.93 -9.97 0.82
CA LEU A 158 6.82 -9.44 -0.22
C LEU A 158 8.07 -10.30 -0.46
N ASN A 159 8.68 -10.83 0.59
CA ASN A 159 9.86 -11.68 0.45
C ASN A 159 9.54 -13.01 -0.23
N TYR A 160 8.36 -13.58 0.03
CA TYR A 160 7.89 -14.80 -0.64
C TYR A 160 7.56 -14.49 -2.10
N LEU A 161 6.90 -13.38 -2.41
CA LEU A 161 6.64 -12.96 -3.79
C LEU A 161 7.92 -12.86 -4.61
N LYS A 162 9.02 -12.40 -4.01
CA LYS A 162 10.32 -12.30 -4.67
C LYS A 162 10.92 -13.67 -5.01
N VAL A 163 10.72 -14.67 -4.18
CA VAL A 163 11.32 -16.01 -4.32
C VAL A 163 10.35 -16.96 -5.01
N ASN A 164 9.24 -17.24 -4.38
CA ASN A 164 8.15 -18.07 -4.88
C ASN A 164 6.88 -17.79 -4.08
N GLU A 165 5.86 -17.25 -4.73
CA GLU A 165 4.58 -16.92 -4.13
C GLU A 165 3.82 -18.10 -3.55
N THR A 166 4.04 -19.31 -4.06
CA THR A 166 3.37 -20.53 -3.54
C THR A 166 3.86 -20.94 -2.15
N LEU A 167 4.94 -20.33 -1.68
CA LEU A 167 5.49 -20.57 -0.34
C LEU A 167 4.95 -19.57 0.71
N ILE A 168 4.05 -18.66 0.33
CA ILE A 168 3.45 -17.73 1.29
C ILE A 168 2.63 -18.53 2.30
N PRO A 169 2.93 -18.44 3.60
CA PRO A 169 2.12 -19.08 4.63
C PRO A 169 0.69 -18.56 4.62
N ASP A 170 -0.29 -19.45 4.80
CA ASP A 170 -1.72 -19.10 4.83
C ASP A 170 -2.04 -18.03 5.87
N GLU A 171 -1.34 -18.00 6.99
CA GLU A 171 -1.51 -17.00 8.04
C GLU A 171 -1.30 -15.56 7.53
N PHE A 172 -0.43 -15.35 6.53
CA PHE A 172 -0.22 -14.04 5.91
C PHE A 172 -1.27 -13.69 4.86
N LEU A 173 -2.02 -14.67 4.36
CA LEU A 173 -3.12 -14.47 3.43
C LEU A 173 -4.48 -14.38 4.12
N ASN A 174 -4.58 -14.79 5.39
CA ASN A 174 -5.80 -14.72 6.18
C ASN A 174 -6.05 -13.30 6.67
N ILE A 175 -7.25 -12.77 6.39
CA ILE A 175 -7.63 -11.41 6.73
C ILE A 175 -7.89 -11.29 8.23
N SER A 176 -7.26 -10.32 8.87
CA SER A 176 -7.63 -9.87 10.21
C SER A 176 -8.89 -9.01 10.10
N PHE A 177 -9.95 -9.47 10.75
CA PHE A 177 -11.25 -8.82 10.68
C PHE A 177 -11.42 -7.81 11.82
N TYR A 178 -11.87 -6.62 11.48
CA TYR A 178 -12.21 -5.58 12.45
C TYR A 178 -13.73 -5.43 12.50
N PRO A 179 -14.38 -5.71 13.64
CA PRO A 179 -15.84 -5.64 13.75
C PRO A 179 -16.36 -4.21 13.53
N ASP A 180 -17.64 -4.10 13.26
CA ASP A 180 -18.34 -2.84 13.08
C ASP A 180 -19.62 -2.84 13.93
N PRO A 181 -19.76 -1.98 14.95
CA PRO A 181 -18.79 -0.96 15.38
C PRO A 181 -17.57 -1.57 16.10
N TYR A 182 -16.44 -0.89 16.05
CA TYR A 182 -15.21 -1.27 16.76
C TYR A 182 -15.01 -0.36 17.96
N LEU A 183 -14.90 -0.96 19.14
CA LEU A 183 -14.55 -0.25 20.36
C LEU A 183 -13.03 -0.19 20.49
N TYR A 184 -12.48 0.99 20.28
CA TYR A 184 -11.06 1.25 20.51
C TYR A 184 -10.80 1.28 22.02
N ASP A 185 -9.71 0.66 22.47
CA ASP A 185 -9.40 0.33 23.87
C ASP A 185 -9.61 1.50 24.85
N TRP A 186 -10.50 1.30 25.86
CA TRP A 186 -10.89 2.30 26.85
C TRP A 186 -10.69 1.76 28.24
N LYS A 187 -9.93 2.48 29.05
CA LYS A 187 -10.00 2.31 30.50
C LYS A 187 -11.23 3.09 31.01
N ILE A 188 -12.27 2.39 31.35
CA ILE A 188 -13.47 2.99 31.97
C ILE A 188 -13.12 3.35 33.41
N GLU A 189 -12.85 4.62 33.67
CA GLU A 189 -12.71 5.16 35.03
C GLU A 189 -14.09 5.52 35.60
N LYS A 190 -14.22 5.60 36.93
CA LYS A 190 -15.45 6.03 37.60
C LYS A 190 -15.61 7.55 37.39
N GLY A 191 -16.81 7.99 37.00
CA GLY A 191 -17.11 9.41 36.81
C GLY A 191 -18.06 9.67 35.61
N GLU A 192 -18.21 10.94 35.25
CA GLU A 192 -18.92 11.33 34.04
C GLU A 192 -18.18 10.81 32.80
N LYS A 193 -18.94 10.34 31.82
CA LYS A 193 -18.37 9.69 30.63
C LYS A 193 -18.62 10.54 29.40
N ILE A 194 -17.58 10.78 28.64
CA ILE A 194 -17.64 11.42 27.31
C ILE A 194 -17.28 10.35 26.29
N GLY A 195 -18.19 10.12 25.34
CA GLY A 195 -17.97 9.21 24.20
C GLY A 195 -17.49 9.98 22.97
N ILE A 196 -16.40 9.52 22.36
CA ILE A 196 -15.92 10.04 21.06
C ILE A 196 -16.32 9.03 19.99
N ILE A 197 -17.06 9.45 18.98
CA ILE A 197 -17.45 8.64 17.83
C ILE A 197 -16.67 9.15 16.62
N SER A 198 -15.95 8.25 15.95
CA SER A 198 -15.23 8.57 14.72
C SER A 198 -15.44 7.50 13.64
N TYR A 199 -15.05 7.82 12.41
CA TYR A 199 -15.12 6.86 11.32
C TYR A 199 -14.10 5.74 11.52
N LYS A 200 -14.54 4.50 11.34
CA LYS A 200 -13.67 3.30 11.37
C LYS A 200 -12.51 3.39 10.41
N SER A 201 -12.69 4.07 9.26
CA SER A 201 -11.63 4.28 8.28
C SER A 201 -10.40 5.01 8.85
N LEU A 202 -10.58 5.93 9.80
CA LEU A 202 -9.46 6.61 10.47
C LEU A 202 -8.63 5.63 11.30
N PHE A 203 -9.31 4.73 12.01
CA PHE A 203 -8.64 3.66 12.75
C PHE A 203 -7.89 2.70 11.81
N LEU A 204 -8.55 2.25 10.73
CA LEU A 204 -7.95 1.35 9.76
C LEU A 204 -6.77 1.96 9.00
N ALA A 205 -6.77 3.29 8.83
CA ALA A 205 -5.66 4.04 8.24
C ALA A 205 -4.56 4.41 9.25
N ASN A 206 -4.73 4.08 10.54
CA ASN A 206 -3.88 4.51 11.64
C ASN A 206 -3.78 6.05 11.75
N GLU A 207 -4.89 6.75 11.51
CA GLU A 207 -5.02 8.22 11.55
C GLU A 207 -5.84 8.66 12.78
N ILE A 208 -5.53 8.08 13.96
CA ILE A 208 -6.28 8.29 15.22
C ILE A 208 -5.69 9.38 16.13
N GLU A 209 -4.60 10.00 15.73
CA GLU A 209 -3.84 10.95 16.55
C GLU A 209 -4.69 12.12 17.07
N VAL A 210 -5.64 12.60 16.28
CA VAL A 210 -6.56 13.67 16.67
C VAL A 210 -7.49 13.21 17.81
N ASN A 211 -8.01 11.97 17.69
CA ASN A 211 -8.90 11.40 18.70
C ASN A 211 -8.16 11.14 20.01
N GLU A 212 -6.90 10.70 19.94
CA GLU A 212 -6.04 10.48 21.10
C GLU A 212 -5.71 11.80 21.81
N LYS A 213 -5.37 12.85 21.06
CA LYS A 213 -5.13 14.19 21.63
C LYS A 213 -6.38 14.76 22.27
N LEU A 214 -7.55 14.61 21.66
CA LEU A 214 -8.82 15.05 22.24
C LEU A 214 -9.12 14.30 23.53
N ASN A 215 -8.92 12.99 23.56
CA ASN A 215 -9.11 12.17 24.76
C ASN A 215 -8.19 12.62 25.91
N LEU A 216 -6.96 12.98 25.61
CA LEU A 216 -6.02 13.52 26.61
C LEU A 216 -6.44 14.87 27.18
N GLN A 217 -7.10 15.72 26.38
CA GLN A 217 -7.59 17.04 26.82
C GLN A 217 -8.89 16.97 27.65
N LEU A 218 -9.66 15.90 27.49
CA LEU A 218 -10.91 15.67 28.18
C LEU A 218 -10.75 14.95 29.54
N ARG A 219 -9.55 14.51 29.87
CA ARG A 219 -9.17 13.93 31.19
C ARG A 219 -8.76 15.00 32.17
#